data_65c3808ec97b9315cc682130a01c3b61
#
_entry.id   65c3808ec97b9315cc682130a01c3b61
#
_cell.length_a   1.000
_cell.length_b   1.000
_cell.length_c   1.000
_cell.angle_alpha   90.00
_cell.angle_beta   90.00
_cell.angle_gamma   90.00
#
_symmetry.space_group_name_H-M   'P 1'
#
loop_
_entity.id
_entity.type
_entity.pdbx_description
1 polymer ?
#
loop_
_entity_poly.entity_id
_entity_poly.type
_entity_poly.pdbx_seq_one_letter_code
_entity_poly.pdbx_strand_id
1 'polypeptide(L)'
;GFETTLSFDLGFAGVNEPLCVLVQESLAQIGIKTTINKIPGANWRTELNKKVLPLYTNVFSGWLDYPEYFFIWCYDGKNSIFNTMSYQSKAMDEFIHGAVDAAAVGNTAKYDTDVKGFVDLAFKDIPRIPLYQPYVNVAMQKNVSGYQYWFHRRLDYRALVKA
;
A
#
# COMPACT_ATOMS: atom_id res chain seq x y z
N GLY A 1 -20.91 0.73 -20.50
CA GLY A 1 -20.46 1.28 -19.22
C GLY A 1 -21.27 0.74 -18.06
N PHE A 2 -20.81 0.99 -16.86
CA PHE A 2 -21.52 0.63 -15.62
C PHE A 2 -21.31 1.73 -14.57
N GLU A 3 -22.07 1.66 -13.48
CA GLU A 3 -21.93 2.58 -12.35
C GLU A 3 -21.24 1.86 -11.18
N THR A 4 -20.38 2.58 -10.43
CA THR A 4 -19.68 2.06 -9.27
C THR A 4 -19.41 3.15 -8.24
N THR A 5 -18.87 2.78 -7.09
CA THR A 5 -18.48 3.70 -6.01
C THR A 5 -16.98 3.65 -5.79
N LEU A 6 -16.37 4.82 -5.66
CA LEU A 6 -14.96 4.99 -5.27
C LEU A 6 -14.89 5.59 -3.86
N SER A 7 -14.40 4.83 -2.92
CA SER A 7 -14.36 5.21 -1.50
C SER A 7 -12.98 5.68 -1.07
N PHE A 8 -12.91 6.63 -0.14
CA PHE A 8 -11.66 7.04 0.49
C PHE A 8 -11.81 7.44 1.95
N ASP A 9 -10.69 7.38 2.66
CA ASP A 9 -10.57 7.80 4.06
C ASP A 9 -10.50 9.33 4.18
N LEU A 10 -11.46 9.94 4.88
CA LEU A 10 -11.46 11.37 5.19
C LEU A 10 -10.27 11.82 6.03
N GLY A 11 -9.62 10.92 6.78
CA GLY A 11 -8.39 11.24 7.50
C GLY A 11 -7.24 11.67 6.58
N PHE A 12 -7.32 11.32 5.28
CA PHE A 12 -6.36 11.70 4.25
C PHE A 12 -7.01 12.52 3.12
N ALA A 13 -8.08 13.27 3.40
CA ALA A 13 -8.86 13.99 2.41
C ALA A 13 -8.02 14.93 1.53
N GLY A 14 -7.03 15.61 2.10
CA GLY A 14 -6.18 16.55 1.36
C GLY A 14 -5.44 15.93 0.17
N VAL A 15 -5.21 14.61 0.20
CA VAL A 15 -4.58 13.86 -0.89
C VAL A 15 -5.62 13.01 -1.64
N ASN A 16 -6.47 12.30 -0.91
CA ASN A 16 -7.37 11.32 -1.50
C ASN A 16 -8.54 11.95 -2.25
N GLU A 17 -9.02 13.12 -1.84
CA GLU A 17 -10.14 13.75 -2.52
C GLU A 17 -9.79 14.19 -3.94
N PRO A 18 -8.72 14.99 -4.19
CA PRO A 18 -8.31 15.32 -5.55
C PRO A 18 -7.91 14.08 -6.37
N LEU A 19 -7.28 13.08 -5.75
CA LEU A 19 -6.97 11.82 -6.40
C LEU A 19 -8.23 11.09 -6.87
N CYS A 20 -9.25 10.99 -6.03
CA CYS A 20 -10.52 10.33 -6.39
C CYS A 20 -11.27 11.08 -7.50
N VAL A 21 -11.21 12.41 -7.54
CA VAL A 21 -11.76 13.21 -8.64
C VAL A 21 -11.04 12.87 -9.94
N LEU A 22 -9.71 12.84 -9.95
CA LEU A 22 -8.92 12.48 -11.13
C LEU A 22 -9.24 11.06 -11.62
N VAL A 23 -9.37 10.10 -10.72
CA VAL A 23 -9.73 8.71 -11.06
C VAL A 23 -11.16 8.67 -11.61
N GLN A 24 -12.10 9.38 -11.00
CA GLN A 24 -13.50 9.48 -11.48
C GLN A 24 -13.57 10.01 -12.91
N GLU A 25 -12.84 11.11 -13.20
CA GLU A 25 -12.77 11.70 -14.54
C GLU A 25 -12.15 10.73 -15.56
N SER A 26 -11.09 10.03 -15.16
CA SER A 26 -10.43 9.04 -16.03
C SER A 26 -11.35 7.84 -16.34
N LEU A 27 -12.06 7.34 -15.35
CA LEU A 27 -13.03 6.25 -15.53
C LEU A 27 -14.22 6.66 -16.39
N ALA A 28 -14.66 7.91 -16.30
CA ALA A 28 -15.73 8.44 -17.13
C ALA A 28 -15.38 8.40 -18.64
N GLN A 29 -14.10 8.60 -19.00
CA GLN A 29 -13.65 8.54 -20.39
C GLN A 29 -13.82 7.16 -21.03
N ILE A 30 -13.86 6.11 -20.25
CA ILE A 30 -14.09 4.73 -20.69
C ILE A 30 -15.53 4.25 -20.39
N GLY A 31 -16.43 5.17 -20.03
CA GLY A 31 -17.84 4.88 -19.80
C GLY A 31 -18.18 4.30 -18.43
N ILE A 32 -17.29 4.40 -17.45
CA ILE A 32 -17.55 3.98 -16.07
C ILE A 32 -17.94 5.21 -15.25
N LYS A 33 -19.18 5.24 -14.78
CA LYS A 33 -19.70 6.32 -13.94
C LYS A 33 -19.42 6.01 -12.47
N THR A 34 -18.67 6.88 -11.82
CA THR A 34 -18.19 6.67 -10.45
C THR A 34 -18.79 7.69 -9.49
N THR A 35 -19.33 7.22 -8.36
CA THR A 35 -19.76 8.08 -7.24
C THR A 35 -18.67 8.06 -6.16
N ILE A 36 -18.21 9.24 -5.73
CA ILE A 36 -17.21 9.35 -4.67
C ILE A 36 -17.90 9.22 -3.31
N ASN A 37 -17.42 8.27 -2.49
CA ASN A 37 -17.90 8.00 -1.15
C ASN A 37 -16.82 8.33 -0.12
N LYS A 38 -17.13 9.28 0.77
CA LYS A 38 -16.23 9.80 1.80
C LYS A 38 -16.50 9.07 3.12
N ILE A 39 -15.56 8.30 3.60
CA ILE A 39 -15.71 7.51 4.83
C ILE A 39 -14.92 8.18 5.97
N PRO A 40 -15.56 8.48 7.12
CA PRO A 40 -14.85 9.01 8.28
C PRO A 40 -13.69 8.12 8.72
N GLY A 41 -12.53 8.71 9.04
CA GLY A 41 -11.30 7.99 9.37
C GLY A 41 -11.46 6.96 10.48
N ALA A 42 -12.27 7.28 11.50
CA ALA A 42 -12.57 6.34 12.60
C ALA A 42 -13.27 5.04 12.11
N ASN A 43 -14.02 5.12 11.01
CA ASN A 43 -14.77 3.99 10.44
C ASN A 43 -14.02 3.29 9.30
N TRP A 44 -12.97 3.91 8.77
CA TRP A 44 -12.30 3.45 7.56
C TRP A 44 -11.86 1.98 7.64
N ARG A 45 -11.15 1.61 8.71
CA ARG A 45 -10.68 0.23 8.90
C ARG A 45 -11.85 -0.77 8.97
N THR A 46 -12.93 -0.39 9.66
CA THR A 46 -14.13 -1.23 9.78
C THR A 46 -14.77 -1.46 8.41
N GLU A 47 -14.91 -0.41 7.60
CA GLU A 47 -15.50 -0.52 6.26
C GLU A 47 -14.61 -1.35 5.31
N LEU A 48 -13.30 -1.17 5.34
CA LEU A 48 -12.37 -2.00 4.58
C LEU A 48 -12.49 -3.50 4.94
N ASN A 49 -12.62 -3.80 6.23
CA ASN A 49 -12.69 -5.19 6.70
C ASN A 49 -14.00 -5.89 6.34
N LYS A 50 -15.06 -5.15 5.99
CA LYS A 50 -16.29 -5.73 5.42
C LYS A 50 -16.07 -6.29 4.02
N LYS A 51 -15.02 -5.85 3.30
CA LYS A 51 -14.64 -6.30 1.95
C LYS A 51 -15.76 -6.12 0.91
N VAL A 52 -16.54 -5.06 1.06
CA VAL A 52 -17.69 -4.75 0.18
C VAL A 52 -17.51 -3.47 -0.62
N LEU A 53 -16.38 -2.78 -0.48
CA LEU A 53 -16.08 -1.57 -1.24
C LEU A 53 -15.62 -1.95 -2.66
N PRO A 54 -16.34 -1.52 -3.71
CA PRO A 54 -15.98 -1.90 -5.09
C PRO A 54 -14.63 -1.33 -5.53
N LEU A 55 -14.45 -0.01 -5.33
CA LEU A 55 -13.18 0.68 -5.55
C LEU A 55 -12.87 1.56 -4.35
N TYR A 56 -11.60 1.65 -3.99
CA TYR A 56 -11.16 2.53 -2.91
C TYR A 56 -9.68 2.88 -3.03
N THR A 57 -9.31 4.05 -2.54
CA THR A 57 -7.91 4.42 -2.35
C THR A 57 -7.46 3.96 -0.97
N ASN A 58 -6.25 3.45 -0.86
CA ASN A 58 -5.68 3.06 0.42
C ASN A 58 -4.19 3.36 0.46
N VAL A 59 -3.65 3.56 1.65
CA VAL A 59 -2.23 3.77 1.90
C VAL A 59 -1.72 2.60 2.74
N PHE A 60 -0.61 2.04 2.34
CA PHE A 60 0.14 1.09 3.16
C PHE A 60 1.53 1.66 3.43
N SER A 61 1.91 1.74 4.70
CA SER A 61 3.27 2.01 5.11
C SER A 61 3.73 0.87 5.99
N GLY A 62 4.75 0.14 5.54
CA GLY A 62 5.30 -0.98 6.29
C GLY A 62 6.14 -0.53 7.48
N TRP A 63 6.40 -1.46 8.38
CA TRP A 63 7.35 -1.29 9.49
C TRP A 63 8.69 -1.94 9.19
N LEU A 64 8.74 -2.78 8.16
CA LEU A 64 9.93 -3.44 7.65
C LEU A 64 10.12 -3.11 6.17
N ASP A 65 11.38 -2.95 5.76
CA ASP A 65 11.76 -2.59 4.40
C ASP A 65 12.16 -3.83 3.60
N TYR A 66 11.25 -4.80 3.54
CA TYR A 66 11.38 -6.01 2.76
C TYR A 66 10.19 -6.17 1.80
N PRO A 67 10.40 -6.55 0.54
CA PRO A 67 9.32 -6.76 -0.42
C PRO A 67 8.26 -7.75 0.08
N GLU A 68 8.67 -8.89 0.61
CA GLU A 68 7.77 -9.91 1.15
C GLU A 68 6.93 -9.43 2.32
N TYR A 69 7.41 -8.46 3.11
CA TYR A 69 6.62 -7.88 4.20
C TYR A 69 5.34 -7.24 3.68
N PHE A 70 5.44 -6.42 2.62
CA PHE A 70 4.26 -5.80 1.99
C PHE A 70 3.34 -6.87 1.38
N PHE A 71 3.91 -7.87 0.71
CA PHE A 71 3.14 -8.91 0.04
C PHE A 71 2.44 -9.85 1.03
N ILE A 72 3.08 -10.25 2.12
CA ILE A 72 2.44 -11.03 3.22
C ILE A 72 1.22 -10.30 3.76
N TRP A 73 1.32 -9.01 4.03
CA TRP A 73 0.20 -8.27 4.61
C TRP A 73 -0.91 -7.99 3.60
N CYS A 74 -0.57 -7.69 2.36
CA CYS A 74 -1.53 -7.17 1.40
C CYS A 74 -2.01 -8.19 0.35
N TYR A 75 -1.26 -9.25 0.07
CA TYR A 75 -1.55 -10.19 -1.00
C TYR A 75 -1.73 -11.65 -0.56
N ASP A 76 -1.15 -12.06 0.59
CA ASP A 76 -1.33 -13.42 1.10
C ASP A 76 -2.82 -13.70 1.35
N GLY A 77 -3.32 -14.79 0.75
CA GLY A 77 -4.72 -15.18 0.83
C GLY A 77 -5.20 -15.47 2.26
N LYS A 78 -4.29 -15.82 3.17
CA LYS A 78 -4.60 -16.07 4.59
C LYS A 78 -4.68 -14.80 5.42
N ASN A 79 -4.16 -13.67 4.92
CA ASN A 79 -4.19 -12.41 5.65
C ASN A 79 -5.55 -11.71 5.48
N SER A 80 -6.44 -11.88 6.46
CA SER A 80 -7.78 -11.32 6.40
C SER A 80 -7.84 -9.81 6.71
N ILE A 81 -6.82 -9.24 7.35
CA ILE A 81 -6.84 -7.86 7.88
C ILE A 81 -6.43 -6.84 6.81
N PHE A 82 -5.34 -7.10 6.09
CA PHE A 82 -4.79 -6.14 5.13
C PHE A 82 -4.94 -6.57 3.67
N ASN A 83 -5.25 -7.83 3.40
CA ASN A 83 -5.75 -8.28 2.11
C ASN A 83 -7.23 -7.87 1.97
N THR A 84 -7.45 -6.56 1.89
CA THR A 84 -8.79 -5.97 1.85
C THR A 84 -9.48 -6.15 0.51
N MET A 85 -8.73 -6.55 -0.51
CA MET A 85 -9.22 -6.87 -1.87
C MET A 85 -9.81 -8.29 -1.97
N SER A 86 -9.70 -9.10 -0.92
CA SER A 86 -10.06 -10.54 -0.94
C SER A 86 -9.33 -11.33 -2.04
N TYR A 87 -8.13 -10.87 -2.41
CA TYR A 87 -7.33 -11.55 -3.42
C TYR A 87 -6.91 -12.94 -2.93
N GLN A 88 -7.07 -13.93 -3.80
CA GLN A 88 -6.74 -15.33 -3.53
C GLN A 88 -5.96 -15.89 -4.71
N SER A 89 -4.73 -16.26 -4.49
CA SER A 89 -3.89 -16.90 -5.51
C SER A 89 -2.88 -17.83 -4.85
N LYS A 90 -3.03 -19.12 -5.09
CA LYS A 90 -2.09 -20.12 -4.59
C LYS A 90 -0.66 -19.86 -5.05
N ALA A 91 -0.47 -19.43 -6.31
CA ALA A 91 0.85 -19.11 -6.83
C ALA A 91 1.45 -17.88 -6.13
N MET A 92 0.65 -16.86 -5.80
CA MET A 92 1.08 -15.72 -5.03
C MET A 92 1.56 -16.15 -3.63
N ASP A 93 0.75 -16.95 -2.94
CA ASP A 93 1.09 -17.45 -1.60
C ASP A 93 2.37 -18.29 -1.61
N GLU A 94 2.57 -19.14 -2.64
CA GLU A 94 3.78 -19.95 -2.80
C GLU A 94 5.03 -19.09 -3.00
N PHE A 95 4.97 -18.04 -3.82
CA PHE A 95 6.08 -17.11 -4.01
C PHE A 95 6.37 -16.32 -2.72
N ILE A 96 5.35 -15.79 -2.05
CA ILE A 96 5.52 -15.02 -0.82
C ILE A 96 6.21 -15.88 0.25
N HIS A 97 5.68 -17.07 0.51
CA HIS A 97 6.23 -17.96 1.54
C HIS A 97 7.60 -18.51 1.13
N GLY A 98 7.81 -18.78 -0.16
CA GLY A 98 9.11 -19.17 -0.68
C GLY A 98 10.19 -18.11 -0.47
N ALA A 99 9.87 -16.82 -0.68
CA ALA A 99 10.79 -15.72 -0.41
C ALA A 99 11.15 -15.63 1.08
N VAL A 100 10.16 -15.77 1.98
CA VAL A 100 10.38 -15.80 3.44
C VAL A 100 11.32 -16.95 3.83
N ASP A 101 11.04 -18.15 3.36
CA ASP A 101 11.85 -19.34 3.67
C ASP A 101 13.27 -19.20 3.13
N ALA A 102 13.42 -18.67 1.91
CA ALA A 102 14.72 -18.42 1.29
C ALA A 102 15.54 -17.38 2.05
N ALA A 103 14.90 -16.30 2.51
CA ALA A 103 15.54 -15.29 3.34
C ALA A 103 16.03 -15.87 4.67
N ALA A 104 15.23 -16.70 5.32
CA ALA A 104 15.55 -17.32 6.59
C ALA A 104 16.81 -18.21 6.56
N VAL A 105 17.10 -18.82 5.39
CA VAL A 105 18.29 -19.68 5.22
C VAL A 105 19.39 -19.04 4.37
N GLY A 106 19.27 -17.75 4.04
CA GLY A 106 20.26 -17.02 3.25
C GLY A 106 20.36 -17.47 1.77
N ASN A 107 19.35 -18.08 1.22
CA ASN A 107 19.30 -18.48 -0.19
C ASN A 107 18.86 -17.32 -1.07
N THR A 108 19.80 -16.43 -1.41
CA THR A 108 19.56 -15.22 -2.20
C THR A 108 19.00 -15.50 -3.59
N ALA A 109 19.49 -16.54 -4.28
CA ALA A 109 19.04 -16.86 -5.63
C ALA A 109 17.56 -17.26 -5.67
N LYS A 110 17.12 -18.08 -4.70
CA LYS A 110 15.70 -18.42 -4.57
C LYS A 110 14.87 -17.21 -4.14
N TYR A 111 15.37 -16.42 -3.20
CA TYR A 111 14.72 -15.18 -2.75
C TYR A 111 14.42 -14.24 -3.92
N ASP A 112 15.44 -13.94 -4.74
CA ASP A 112 15.30 -13.06 -5.91
C ASP A 112 14.28 -13.61 -6.91
N THR A 113 14.29 -14.93 -7.13
CA THR A 113 13.33 -15.60 -8.01
C THR A 113 11.90 -15.45 -7.51
N ASP A 114 11.66 -15.70 -6.23
CA ASP A 114 10.34 -15.65 -5.64
C ASP A 114 9.82 -14.21 -5.52
N VAL A 115 10.70 -13.24 -5.15
CA VAL A 115 10.36 -11.81 -5.15
C VAL A 115 9.93 -11.35 -6.54
N LYS A 116 10.70 -11.72 -7.58
CA LYS A 116 10.31 -11.43 -8.95
C LYS A 116 8.99 -12.09 -9.31
N GLY A 117 8.77 -13.33 -8.90
CA GLY A 117 7.55 -14.09 -9.17
C GLY A 117 6.30 -13.40 -8.60
N PHE A 118 6.31 -12.99 -7.34
CA PHE A 118 5.14 -12.32 -6.78
C PHE A 118 4.93 -10.91 -7.33
N VAL A 119 5.99 -10.18 -7.68
CA VAL A 119 5.87 -8.87 -8.33
C VAL A 119 5.25 -9.00 -9.72
N ASP A 120 5.77 -9.90 -10.57
CA ASP A 120 5.25 -10.15 -11.92
C ASP A 120 3.77 -10.58 -11.87
N LEU A 121 3.41 -11.44 -10.91
CA LEU A 121 2.03 -11.89 -10.73
C LEU A 121 1.10 -10.76 -10.26
N ALA A 122 1.56 -9.88 -9.37
CA ALA A 122 0.79 -8.72 -8.95
C ALA A 122 0.49 -7.77 -10.10
N PHE A 123 1.44 -7.56 -11.02
CA PHE A 123 1.22 -6.75 -12.23
C PHE A 123 0.38 -7.46 -13.28
N LYS A 124 0.36 -8.79 -13.31
CA LYS A 124 -0.51 -9.55 -14.18
C LYS A 124 -1.97 -9.56 -13.74
N ASP A 125 -2.20 -9.79 -12.46
CA ASP A 125 -3.55 -9.96 -11.90
C ASP A 125 -4.19 -8.62 -11.49
N ILE A 126 -3.40 -7.62 -11.21
CA ILE A 126 -3.77 -6.23 -10.86
C ILE A 126 -4.88 -6.16 -9.79
N PRO A 127 -4.79 -6.86 -8.65
CA PRO A 127 -5.76 -6.71 -7.58
C PRO A 127 -5.64 -5.35 -6.88
N ARG A 128 -4.52 -4.68 -7.09
CA ARG A 128 -4.19 -3.36 -6.55
C ARG A 128 -3.38 -2.58 -7.59
N ILE A 129 -3.74 -1.32 -7.81
CA ILE A 129 -3.03 -0.42 -8.72
C ILE A 129 -2.15 0.50 -7.88
N PRO A 130 -0.81 0.35 -7.91
CA PRO A 130 0.10 1.31 -7.29
C PRO A 130 0.02 2.64 -8.05
N LEU A 131 -0.29 3.72 -7.35
CA LEU A 131 -0.45 5.05 -7.96
C LEU A 131 0.83 5.87 -7.82
N TYR A 132 1.36 5.98 -6.60
CA TYR A 132 2.61 6.70 -6.34
C TYR A 132 3.18 6.34 -4.98
N GLN A 133 4.46 6.61 -4.80
CA GLN A 133 5.14 6.59 -3.51
C GLN A 133 5.62 8.01 -3.21
N PRO A 134 5.13 8.65 -2.12
CA PRO A 134 5.53 10.01 -1.79
C PRO A 134 6.97 10.06 -1.27
N TYR A 135 7.67 11.15 -1.57
CA TYR A 135 8.93 11.47 -0.91
C TYR A 135 8.69 11.83 0.56
N VAL A 136 9.66 11.50 1.38
CA VAL A 136 9.72 12.01 2.76
C VAL A 136 10.42 13.36 2.74
N ASN A 137 9.68 14.42 3.03
CA ASN A 137 10.23 15.77 3.14
C ASN A 137 10.41 16.09 4.62
N VAL A 138 11.61 16.53 4.99
CA VAL A 138 11.93 16.95 6.36
C VAL A 138 12.44 18.39 6.32
N ALA A 139 11.73 19.28 7.00
CA ALA A 139 12.15 20.65 7.20
C ALA A 139 12.84 20.80 8.55
N MET A 140 14.02 21.38 8.58
CA MET A 140 14.77 21.66 9.79
C MET A 140 15.25 23.11 9.82
N GLN A 141 15.46 23.65 11.02
CA GLN A 141 16.14 24.93 11.19
C GLN A 141 17.60 24.81 10.76
N LYS A 142 18.20 25.91 10.31
CA LYS A 142 19.59 25.93 9.80
C LYS A 142 20.64 25.46 10.83
N ASN A 143 20.34 25.62 12.10
CA ASN A 143 21.22 25.24 13.22
C ASN A 143 20.90 23.84 13.77
N VAL A 144 20.10 23.02 13.07
CA VAL A 144 19.82 21.63 13.44
C VAL A 144 20.43 20.70 12.40
N SER A 145 21.14 19.68 12.85
CA SER A 145 21.79 18.66 12.02
C SER A 145 21.58 17.27 12.62
N GLY A 146 22.10 16.23 11.97
CA GLY A 146 22.07 14.86 12.49
C GLY A 146 20.78 14.09 12.15
N TYR A 147 19.92 14.61 11.28
CA TYR A 147 18.76 13.84 10.84
C TYR A 147 19.18 12.56 10.11
N GLN A 148 18.58 11.45 10.53
CA GLN A 148 18.72 10.15 9.88
C GLN A 148 17.36 9.67 9.40
N TYR A 149 17.28 9.23 8.14
CA TYR A 149 16.08 8.62 7.61
C TYR A 149 15.90 7.22 8.18
N TRP A 150 14.68 6.97 8.67
CA TRP A 150 14.22 5.64 9.04
C TRP A 150 12.97 5.28 8.24
N PHE A 151 12.96 4.12 7.61
CA PHE A 151 11.83 3.67 6.78
C PHE A 151 10.49 3.65 7.53
N HIS A 152 10.47 3.40 8.83
CA HIS A 152 9.26 3.46 9.67
C HIS A 152 8.83 4.89 10.05
N ARG A 153 9.46 5.91 9.48
CA ARG A 153 9.15 7.34 9.62
C ARG A 153 9.18 7.88 11.06
N ARG A 154 9.83 7.20 11.98
CA ARG A 154 10.04 7.70 13.34
C ARG A 154 11.32 8.52 13.39
N LEU A 155 11.22 9.72 13.95
CA LEU A 155 12.38 10.57 14.16
C LEU A 155 13.15 10.08 15.37
N ASP A 156 14.44 9.80 15.21
CA ASP A 156 15.34 9.57 16.33
C ASP A 156 15.94 10.90 16.80
N TYR A 157 15.36 11.44 17.85
CA TYR A 157 15.82 12.72 18.42
C TYR A 157 17.20 12.66 19.03
N ARG A 158 17.73 11.48 19.37
CA ARG A 158 19.06 11.30 19.94
C ARG A 158 20.17 11.64 18.96
N ALA A 159 19.91 11.52 17.68
CA ALA A 159 20.86 11.86 16.62
C ALA A 159 20.86 13.35 16.25
N LEU A 160 19.86 14.12 16.69
CA LEU A 160 19.77 15.54 16.36
C LEU A 160 20.71 16.37 17.21
N VAL A 161 21.43 17.27 16.57
CA VAL A 161 22.34 18.23 17.20
C VAL A 161 21.86 19.63 16.86
N LYS A 162 21.75 20.47 17.86
CA LYS A 162 21.46 21.90 17.72
C LYS A 162 22.73 22.70 18.03
N ALA A 163 23.23 23.43 17.04
CA ALA A 163 24.33 24.38 17.20
C ALA A 163 23.85 25.75 17.71
#